data_0d152ea98f887542a7624936d6680e33
#
_entry.id   0d152ea98f887542a7624936d6680e33
#
_cell.length_a   1.000
_cell.length_b   1.000
_cell.length_c   1.000
_cell.angle_alpha   90.00
_cell.angle_beta   90.00
_cell.angle_gamma   90.00
#
_symmetry.space_group_name_H-M   'P 1'
#
loop_
_entity.id
_entity.type
_entity.pdbx_description
1 polymer ?
#
loop_
_entity_poly.entity_id
_entity_poly.type
_entity_poly.pdbx_seq_one_letter_code
_entity_poly.pdbx_strand_id
1 'polypeptide(L)'
;MVMQSARRRRLLVALVAFVVSAGATIMAADSSPTTPSDVPESAPLVAVSNAPQQGTEKLHIGVAYGDTLTWKSDLGLASGLDDAVALGAKWVRVDLSWRDIQPDNPKNFNWPRFDRVVKAAHERGLAVLPTIGFTPAWAQRSGCARDDSSCAPADVDKFAAFAKDAAKRYAPLGIHTWEIWNEPNIPFWAPKPDPAAYTELLKATSKAIRGADPQAYLLMGGLAAVGTDPAKGYVSHTEFLTEVAKLGGNRLVDAVAYHPYTYPYLPSAKTDFGTAFEDISSAKDNLMAVLEKYGTPGMPIWLTETGAATNGPGQASDGKTIPPNTTHVTEGFQAEIATDTVPAAAANPHVAAVFWFEDQDSGTDKDKGQRSKFYGLRRYDGTPKPAFAALRTSIAAYARQQQH
;
A
#
# COMPACT_ATOMS: atom_id res chain seq x y z
N MET A 1 2.57 52.85 11.27
CA MET A 1 1.79 51.75 11.85
C MET A 1 1.37 50.86 10.68
N VAL A 2 2.23 49.90 10.33
CA VAL A 2 2.08 49.01 9.18
C VAL A 2 1.96 47.59 9.73
N MET A 3 0.76 47.03 9.64
CA MET A 3 0.50 45.63 9.98
C MET A 3 1.10 44.72 8.89
N GLN A 4 2.18 44.03 9.21
CA GLN A 4 2.70 42.94 8.40
C GLN A 4 1.84 41.69 8.66
N SER A 5 1.12 41.25 7.63
CA SER A 5 0.45 39.94 7.62
C SER A 5 1.49 38.84 7.50
N ALA A 6 1.62 38.05 8.54
CA ALA A 6 2.44 36.85 8.53
C ALA A 6 1.80 35.82 7.57
N ARG A 7 2.34 35.66 6.36
CA ARG A 7 2.03 34.56 5.47
C ARG A 7 2.65 33.29 6.08
N ARG A 8 1.81 32.43 6.63
CA ARG A 8 2.17 31.07 7.07
C ARG A 8 2.65 30.28 5.84
N ARG A 9 3.95 30.05 5.76
CA ARG A 9 4.54 29.09 4.81
C ARG A 9 4.29 27.70 5.37
N ARG A 10 3.31 26.99 4.82
CA ARG A 10 3.27 25.52 4.96
C ARG A 10 4.49 24.98 4.26
N LEU A 11 5.41 24.35 5.00
CA LEU A 11 6.45 23.53 4.40
C LEU A 11 5.75 22.29 3.82
N LEU A 12 5.51 22.32 2.51
CA LEU A 12 5.05 21.15 1.77
C LEU A 12 6.21 20.15 1.74
N VAL A 13 6.11 19.08 2.51
CA VAL A 13 6.88 17.87 2.26
C VAL A 13 6.34 17.31 0.95
N ALA A 14 7.03 17.59 -0.15
CA ALA A 14 6.63 17.10 -1.46
C ALA A 14 6.95 15.60 -1.56
N LEU A 15 5.96 14.75 -1.31
CA LEU A 15 5.99 13.36 -1.74
C LEU A 15 5.89 13.36 -3.29
N VAL A 16 6.99 13.24 -3.98
CA VAL A 16 6.98 12.98 -5.41
C VAL A 16 6.96 11.46 -5.59
N ALA A 17 5.79 10.89 -5.83
CA ALA A 17 5.69 9.55 -6.36
C ALA A 17 6.21 9.58 -7.81
N PHE A 18 7.35 8.96 -8.07
CA PHE A 18 7.82 8.72 -9.43
C PHE A 18 7.45 7.30 -9.84
N VAL A 19 6.79 7.21 -10.98
CA VAL A 19 6.52 5.95 -11.68
C VAL A 19 7.86 5.28 -11.99
N VAL A 20 8.08 4.10 -11.46
CA VAL A 20 9.15 3.21 -11.91
C VAL A 20 8.66 2.51 -13.16
N SER A 21 8.96 3.05 -14.33
CA SER A 21 8.91 2.27 -15.56
C SER A 21 10.14 1.34 -15.57
N ALA A 22 9.96 0.10 -15.16
CA ALA A 22 10.96 -0.93 -15.35
C ALA A 22 11.01 -1.27 -16.86
N GLY A 23 11.95 -0.71 -17.57
CA GLY A 23 12.34 -1.16 -18.89
C GLY A 23 13.01 -2.53 -18.78
N ALA A 24 12.27 -3.60 -18.96
CA ALA A 24 12.82 -4.94 -19.06
C ALA A 24 13.50 -5.11 -20.41
N THR A 25 14.81 -5.20 -20.41
CA THR A 25 15.59 -5.68 -21.57
C THR A 25 15.37 -7.19 -21.66
N ILE A 26 14.62 -7.63 -22.66
CA ILE A 26 14.36 -9.06 -22.92
C ILE A 26 15.63 -9.67 -23.51
N MET A 27 16.30 -10.54 -22.75
CA MET A 27 17.19 -11.56 -23.31
C MET A 27 16.34 -12.79 -23.64
N ALA A 28 16.20 -13.09 -24.91
CA ALA A 28 15.53 -14.30 -25.38
C ALA A 28 16.39 -15.53 -25.02
N ALA A 29 15.86 -16.42 -24.24
CA ALA A 29 16.38 -17.78 -24.06
C ALA A 29 15.39 -18.77 -24.68
N ASP A 30 15.92 -19.51 -25.63
CA ASP A 30 15.27 -20.60 -26.36
C ASP A 30 14.86 -21.74 -25.40
N SER A 31 13.60 -22.14 -25.40
CA SER A 31 13.16 -23.32 -24.63
C SER A 31 12.13 -24.11 -25.41
N SER A 32 12.54 -25.33 -25.75
CA SER A 32 11.72 -26.39 -26.32
C SER A 32 10.65 -26.87 -25.33
N PRO A 33 9.48 -27.37 -25.77
CA PRO A 33 8.39 -27.74 -24.87
C PRO A 33 8.60 -29.13 -24.26
N THR A 34 8.57 -29.19 -22.92
CA THR A 34 8.45 -30.44 -22.18
C THR A 34 6.99 -30.68 -21.81
N THR A 35 6.53 -31.90 -22.03
CA THR A 35 5.20 -32.44 -21.70
C THR A 35 4.90 -32.40 -20.19
N PRO A 36 3.65 -32.24 -19.76
CA PRO A 36 3.29 -32.19 -18.35
C PRO A 36 3.37 -33.57 -17.70
N SER A 37 4.18 -33.67 -16.66
CA SER A 37 4.16 -34.83 -15.74
C SER A 37 3.20 -34.53 -14.59
N ASP A 38 2.50 -35.57 -14.17
CA ASP A 38 1.51 -35.58 -13.10
C ASP A 38 2.02 -34.88 -11.82
N VAL A 39 1.30 -33.84 -11.40
CA VAL A 39 1.51 -33.19 -10.10
C VAL A 39 0.65 -33.94 -9.08
N PRO A 40 1.19 -34.45 -7.96
CA PRO A 40 0.37 -35.08 -6.93
C PRO A 40 -0.59 -34.07 -6.30
N GLU A 41 -1.82 -34.53 -6.12
CA GLU A 41 -2.92 -33.83 -5.47
C GLU A 41 -2.47 -33.35 -4.08
N SER A 42 -2.32 -32.05 -3.90
CA SER A 42 -1.86 -31.43 -2.67
C SER A 42 -2.93 -31.54 -1.58
N ALA A 43 -2.51 -31.90 -0.36
CA ALA A 43 -3.35 -31.93 0.83
C ALA A 43 -4.17 -30.64 1.00
N PRO A 44 -5.39 -30.71 1.56
CA PRO A 44 -6.24 -29.52 1.72
C PRO A 44 -5.55 -28.49 2.61
N LEU A 45 -5.39 -27.29 2.08
CA LEU A 45 -4.89 -26.13 2.81
C LEU A 45 -5.90 -25.81 3.93
N VAL A 46 -5.45 -25.81 5.18
CA VAL A 46 -6.27 -25.39 6.31
C VAL A 46 -6.47 -23.88 6.17
N ALA A 47 -7.72 -23.45 5.97
CA ALA A 47 -8.06 -22.04 5.85
C ALA A 47 -7.71 -21.30 7.14
N VAL A 48 -6.78 -20.36 7.07
CA VAL A 48 -6.59 -19.36 8.12
C VAL A 48 -7.68 -18.33 7.90
N SER A 49 -8.62 -18.20 8.85
CA SER A 49 -9.68 -17.18 8.76
C SER A 49 -9.04 -15.79 8.86
N ASN A 50 -9.04 -15.07 7.76
CA ASN A 50 -8.45 -13.73 7.64
C ASN A 50 -9.51 -12.62 7.70
N ALA A 51 -10.77 -12.95 8.00
CA ALA A 51 -11.78 -11.94 8.22
C ALA A 51 -11.55 -11.25 9.59
N PRO A 52 -11.36 -9.92 9.64
CA PRO A 52 -11.26 -9.20 10.90
C PRO A 52 -12.57 -9.37 11.69
N GLN A 53 -12.46 -9.88 12.93
CA GLN A 53 -13.63 -9.94 13.83
C GLN A 53 -13.82 -8.56 14.48
N GLN A 54 -14.99 -7.99 14.37
CA GLN A 54 -15.34 -6.73 15.05
C GLN A 54 -15.36 -6.91 16.57
N GLY A 55 -14.50 -6.16 17.28
CA GLY A 55 -14.51 -6.03 18.74
C GLY A 55 -13.20 -6.46 19.41
N THR A 56 -12.45 -5.51 19.99
CA THR A 56 -11.16 -5.67 20.70
C THR A 56 -10.00 -6.18 19.84
N GLU A 57 -9.96 -5.79 18.57
CA GLU A 57 -8.95 -6.33 17.65
C GLU A 57 -7.55 -5.77 17.92
N LYS A 58 -6.59 -6.72 17.95
CA LYS A 58 -5.17 -6.43 17.96
C LYS A 58 -4.80 -5.79 16.62
N LEU A 59 -3.95 -4.76 16.67
CA LEU A 59 -3.41 -4.12 15.47
C LEU A 59 -2.82 -5.16 14.51
N HIS A 60 -3.29 -5.22 13.28
CA HIS A 60 -2.69 -6.04 12.23
C HIS A 60 -1.36 -5.41 11.79
N ILE A 61 -0.29 -6.20 11.81
CA ILE A 61 1.05 -5.71 11.45
C ILE A 61 1.57 -6.49 10.26
N GLY A 62 2.00 -5.76 9.22
CA GLY A 62 2.45 -6.32 7.97
C GLY A 62 3.65 -5.62 7.35
N VAL A 63 4.07 -6.16 6.21
CA VAL A 63 5.04 -5.56 5.29
C VAL A 63 4.37 -5.38 3.93
N ALA A 64 4.53 -4.19 3.34
CA ALA A 64 4.04 -3.88 2.01
C ALA A 64 5.18 -4.06 1.00
N TYR A 65 4.93 -4.84 -0.06
CA TYR A 65 5.91 -5.22 -1.06
C TYR A 65 5.64 -4.60 -2.43
N GLY A 66 4.48 -3.95 -2.63
CA GLY A 66 4.05 -3.57 -3.96
C GLY A 66 4.02 -4.78 -4.90
N ASP A 67 4.59 -4.65 -6.09
CA ASP A 67 4.69 -5.72 -7.07
C ASP A 67 5.94 -6.61 -6.92
N THR A 68 6.88 -6.26 -6.03
CA THR A 68 8.22 -6.86 -6.01
C THR A 68 8.23 -8.38 -5.83
N LEU A 69 7.38 -8.93 -4.94
CA LEU A 69 7.33 -10.38 -4.70
C LEU A 69 6.90 -11.17 -5.94
N THR A 70 6.03 -10.61 -6.76
CA THR A 70 5.52 -11.30 -7.96
C THR A 70 6.61 -11.46 -9.03
N TRP A 71 7.65 -10.61 -9.01
CA TRP A 71 8.75 -10.59 -9.98
C TRP A 71 10.04 -11.23 -9.46
N LYS A 72 10.19 -11.43 -8.15
CA LYS A 72 11.36 -12.11 -7.58
C LYS A 72 11.43 -13.58 -8.02
N SER A 73 12.64 -14.13 -8.09
CA SER A 73 12.85 -15.59 -8.18
C SER A 73 12.23 -16.31 -6.99
N ASP A 74 12.09 -17.63 -7.03
CA ASP A 74 11.53 -18.38 -5.90
C ASP A 74 12.37 -18.23 -4.63
N LEU A 75 13.70 -18.17 -4.74
CA LEU A 75 14.59 -17.88 -3.62
C LEU A 75 14.37 -16.45 -3.09
N GLY A 76 14.22 -15.48 -3.98
CA GLY A 76 13.96 -14.08 -3.59
C GLY A 76 12.58 -13.89 -2.96
N LEU A 77 11.56 -14.59 -3.46
CA LEU A 77 10.23 -14.63 -2.87
C LEU A 77 10.27 -15.25 -1.47
N ALA A 78 10.93 -16.41 -1.34
CA ALA A 78 11.09 -17.08 -0.05
C ALA A 78 11.80 -16.17 0.96
N SER A 79 12.93 -15.56 0.57
CA SER A 79 13.68 -14.63 1.43
C SER A 79 12.85 -13.43 1.89
N GLY A 80 12.10 -12.78 0.99
CA GLY A 80 11.26 -11.65 1.37
C GLY A 80 10.15 -12.04 2.36
N LEU A 81 9.51 -13.20 2.15
CA LEU A 81 8.48 -13.68 3.09
C LEU A 81 9.09 -14.16 4.43
N ASP A 82 10.28 -14.77 4.41
CA ASP A 82 11.01 -15.14 5.62
C ASP A 82 11.38 -13.90 6.46
N ASP A 83 11.66 -12.77 5.81
CA ASP A 83 11.88 -11.49 6.49
C ASP A 83 10.61 -10.99 7.20
N ALA A 84 9.43 -11.07 6.56
CA ALA A 84 8.18 -10.74 7.23
C ALA A 84 7.95 -11.61 8.48
N VAL A 85 8.22 -12.91 8.39
CA VAL A 85 8.15 -13.83 9.54
C VAL A 85 9.17 -13.45 10.62
N ALA A 86 10.42 -13.17 10.24
CA ALA A 86 11.50 -12.79 11.16
C ALA A 86 11.22 -11.46 11.88
N LEU A 87 10.52 -10.53 11.24
CA LEU A 87 10.03 -9.30 11.85
C LEU A 87 8.91 -9.55 12.87
N GLY A 88 8.21 -10.67 12.79
CA GLY A 88 7.00 -10.97 13.56
C GLY A 88 5.71 -10.46 12.92
N ALA A 89 5.77 -9.97 11.68
CA ALA A 89 4.61 -9.59 10.91
C ALA A 89 3.70 -10.81 10.66
N LYS A 90 2.41 -10.55 10.49
CA LYS A 90 1.39 -11.57 10.19
C LYS A 90 0.72 -11.36 8.85
N TRP A 91 0.97 -10.22 8.22
CA TRP A 91 0.39 -9.81 6.97
C TRP A 91 1.47 -9.39 5.97
N VAL A 92 1.18 -9.64 4.70
CA VAL A 92 1.93 -9.06 3.57
C VAL A 92 0.94 -8.39 2.63
N ARG A 93 1.23 -7.18 2.20
CA ARG A 93 0.47 -6.44 1.17
C ARG A 93 1.21 -6.58 -0.16
N VAL A 94 0.50 -7.05 -1.20
CA VAL A 94 1.09 -7.35 -2.50
C VAL A 94 0.15 -6.91 -3.62
N ASP A 95 0.71 -6.29 -4.65
CA ASP A 95 -0.08 -5.86 -5.79
C ASP A 95 -0.58 -7.05 -6.61
N LEU A 96 -1.89 -7.17 -6.71
CA LEU A 96 -2.57 -8.02 -7.69
C LEU A 96 -2.81 -7.21 -8.95
N SER A 97 -1.78 -7.09 -9.76
CA SER A 97 -1.78 -6.28 -10.97
C SER A 97 -2.69 -6.86 -12.04
N TRP A 98 -3.78 -6.15 -12.38
CA TRP A 98 -4.65 -6.55 -13.48
C TRP A 98 -3.89 -6.64 -14.81
N ARG A 99 -2.97 -5.70 -15.03
CA ARG A 99 -2.09 -5.70 -16.20
C ARG A 99 -1.26 -6.98 -16.32
N ASP A 100 -0.75 -7.51 -15.21
CA ASP A 100 0.12 -8.69 -15.24
C ASP A 100 -0.67 -9.99 -15.34
N ILE A 101 -1.90 -9.99 -14.82
CA ILE A 101 -2.78 -11.15 -14.88
C ILE A 101 -3.50 -11.24 -16.22
N GLN A 102 -3.96 -10.11 -16.80
CA GLN A 102 -4.64 -10.05 -18.09
C GLN A 102 -3.95 -9.07 -19.05
N PRO A 103 -2.69 -9.33 -19.48
CA PRO A 103 -1.91 -8.37 -20.25
C PRO A 103 -2.52 -8.04 -21.61
N ASP A 104 -3.10 -9.04 -22.29
CA ASP A 104 -3.47 -8.95 -23.71
C ASP A 104 -4.97 -8.74 -23.95
N ASN A 105 -5.82 -9.38 -23.15
CA ASN A 105 -7.27 -9.37 -23.36
C ASN A 105 -8.03 -9.94 -22.14
N PRO A 106 -9.36 -9.77 -22.05
CA PRO A 106 -10.13 -10.19 -20.86
C PRO A 106 -10.37 -11.71 -20.74
N LYS A 107 -9.86 -12.54 -21.65
CA LYS A 107 -10.08 -13.99 -21.65
C LYS A 107 -8.89 -14.78 -21.13
N ASN A 108 -7.69 -14.24 -21.27
CA ASN A 108 -6.45 -14.92 -20.92
C ASN A 108 -5.93 -14.43 -19.57
N PHE A 109 -5.74 -15.37 -18.63
CA PHE A 109 -5.25 -15.08 -17.28
C PHE A 109 -3.88 -15.72 -17.03
N ASN A 110 -2.96 -14.94 -16.53
CA ASN A 110 -1.64 -15.37 -16.08
C ASN A 110 -1.57 -15.39 -14.54
N TRP A 111 -2.34 -16.28 -13.92
CA TRP A 111 -2.41 -16.42 -12.45
C TRP A 111 -1.14 -16.95 -11.80
N PRO A 112 -0.32 -17.85 -12.41
CA PRO A 112 0.78 -18.52 -11.70
C PRO A 112 1.74 -17.59 -10.99
N ARG A 113 1.92 -16.37 -11.49
CA ARG A 113 2.81 -15.37 -10.88
C ARG A 113 2.32 -14.92 -9.50
N PHE A 114 1.03 -14.71 -9.33
CA PHE A 114 0.44 -14.35 -8.03
C PHE A 114 0.14 -15.59 -7.18
N ASP A 115 -0.25 -16.72 -7.78
CA ASP A 115 -0.50 -17.99 -7.10
C ASP A 115 0.69 -18.45 -6.25
N ARG A 116 1.92 -18.31 -6.78
CA ARG A 116 3.13 -18.69 -6.04
C ARG A 116 3.36 -17.82 -4.81
N VAL A 117 2.97 -16.54 -4.85
CA VAL A 117 3.06 -15.63 -3.71
C VAL A 117 2.06 -16.07 -2.64
N VAL A 118 0.80 -16.31 -3.02
CA VAL A 118 -0.26 -16.77 -2.11
C VAL A 118 0.14 -18.08 -1.43
N LYS A 119 0.62 -19.06 -2.20
CA LYS A 119 1.08 -20.35 -1.68
C LYS A 119 2.24 -20.17 -0.69
N ALA A 120 3.27 -19.44 -1.08
CA ALA A 120 4.46 -19.24 -0.26
C ALA A 120 4.19 -18.46 1.03
N ALA A 121 3.27 -17.48 0.99
CA ALA A 121 2.82 -16.73 2.16
C ALA A 121 2.00 -17.64 3.10
N HIS A 122 1.09 -18.43 2.56
CA HIS A 122 0.27 -19.37 3.32
C HIS A 122 1.12 -20.43 4.05
N GLU A 123 2.12 -21.01 3.38
CA GLU A 123 3.08 -21.97 3.97
C GLU A 123 3.83 -21.39 5.18
N ARG A 124 3.88 -20.07 5.31
CA ARG A 124 4.52 -19.32 6.41
C ARG A 124 3.53 -18.78 7.44
N GLY A 125 2.24 -19.06 7.28
CA GLY A 125 1.18 -18.53 8.15
C GLY A 125 1.00 -17.01 8.01
N LEU A 126 1.34 -16.45 6.85
CA LEU A 126 1.16 -15.04 6.52
C LEU A 126 -0.16 -14.83 5.78
N ALA A 127 -0.97 -13.89 6.25
CA ALA A 127 -2.13 -13.40 5.55
C ALA A 127 -1.69 -12.49 4.40
N VAL A 128 -2.42 -12.53 3.28
CA VAL A 128 -2.15 -11.69 2.12
C VAL A 128 -3.25 -10.64 1.98
N LEU A 129 -2.86 -9.37 1.83
CA LEU A 129 -3.70 -8.26 1.42
C LEU A 129 -3.38 -7.94 -0.06
N PRO A 130 -4.18 -8.43 -1.02
CA PRO A 130 -4.03 -8.03 -2.41
C PRO A 130 -4.50 -6.60 -2.62
N THR A 131 -3.67 -5.78 -3.27
CA THR A 131 -4.07 -4.48 -3.81
C THR A 131 -4.44 -4.65 -5.28
N ILE A 132 -5.73 -4.58 -5.61
CA ILE A 132 -6.21 -4.75 -6.98
C ILE A 132 -6.10 -3.42 -7.72
N GLY A 133 -5.31 -3.38 -8.77
CA GLY A 133 -5.10 -2.16 -9.56
C GLY A 133 -4.38 -2.42 -10.88
N PHE A 134 -3.81 -1.36 -11.47
CA PHE A 134 -2.91 -1.40 -12.62
C PHE A 134 -3.58 -1.89 -13.90
N THR A 135 -4.22 -0.97 -14.61
CA THR A 135 -5.02 -1.26 -15.80
C THR A 135 -4.15 -1.73 -16.97
N PRO A 136 -4.44 -2.87 -17.62
CA PRO A 136 -3.77 -3.30 -18.83
C PRO A 136 -4.07 -2.38 -20.01
N ALA A 137 -3.16 -2.29 -20.97
CA ALA A 137 -3.25 -1.36 -22.10
C ALA A 137 -4.57 -1.44 -22.88
N TRP A 138 -5.15 -2.64 -23.03
CA TRP A 138 -6.41 -2.84 -23.74
C TRP A 138 -7.68 -2.33 -23.00
N ALA A 139 -7.54 -2.05 -21.69
CA ALA A 139 -8.65 -1.60 -20.83
C ALA A 139 -8.49 -0.14 -20.37
N GLN A 140 -7.39 0.54 -20.73
CA GLN A 140 -7.12 1.91 -20.34
C GLN A 140 -8.10 2.91 -20.95
N ARG A 141 -8.44 3.93 -20.16
CA ARG A 141 -9.18 5.08 -20.69
C ARG A 141 -8.29 5.93 -21.61
N SER A 142 -8.93 6.73 -22.47
CA SER A 142 -8.23 7.71 -23.29
C SER A 142 -7.56 8.81 -22.45
N GLY A 143 -6.47 9.38 -22.97
CA GLY A 143 -5.77 10.50 -22.33
C GLY A 143 -4.59 10.13 -21.44
N CYS A 144 -4.34 8.84 -21.23
CA CYS A 144 -3.12 8.36 -20.58
C CYS A 144 -1.98 8.16 -21.58
N ALA A 145 -0.74 8.13 -21.07
CA ALA A 145 0.38 7.65 -21.85
C ALA A 145 0.18 6.17 -22.20
N ARG A 146 0.72 5.76 -23.34
CA ARG A 146 0.66 4.35 -23.74
C ARG A 146 1.35 3.48 -22.68
N ASP A 147 0.70 2.38 -22.30
CA ASP A 147 1.19 1.41 -21.32
C ASP A 147 1.39 1.98 -19.91
N ASP A 148 0.76 3.11 -19.58
CA ASP A 148 0.72 3.62 -18.20
C ASP A 148 -0.24 2.78 -17.34
N SER A 149 0.31 1.88 -16.54
CA SER A 149 -0.49 1.00 -15.66
C SER A 149 -1.29 1.75 -14.59
N SER A 150 -0.93 3.00 -14.29
CA SER A 150 -1.67 3.88 -13.39
C SER A 150 -2.94 4.44 -14.04
N CYS A 151 -3.13 4.22 -15.35
CA CYS A 151 -4.31 4.69 -16.07
C CYS A 151 -5.58 4.07 -15.50
N ALA A 152 -6.56 4.91 -15.22
CA ALA A 152 -7.88 4.44 -14.79
C ALA A 152 -8.54 3.60 -15.90
N PRO A 153 -9.35 2.59 -15.57
CA PRO A 153 -10.06 1.80 -16.56
C PRO A 153 -11.06 2.64 -17.35
N ALA A 154 -11.19 2.33 -18.65
CA ALA A 154 -12.23 2.92 -19.51
C ALA A 154 -13.63 2.41 -19.14
N ASP A 155 -13.70 1.21 -18.58
CA ASP A 155 -14.92 0.48 -18.26
C ASP A 155 -14.74 -0.17 -16.89
N VAL A 156 -15.46 0.33 -15.89
CA VAL A 156 -15.37 -0.15 -14.51
C VAL A 156 -15.92 -1.58 -14.36
N ASP A 157 -16.84 -2.00 -15.21
CA ASP A 157 -17.40 -3.36 -15.16
C ASP A 157 -16.37 -4.41 -15.57
N LYS A 158 -15.42 -4.08 -16.44
CA LYS A 158 -14.30 -4.97 -16.78
C LYS A 158 -13.33 -5.13 -15.62
N PHE A 159 -13.03 -4.05 -14.91
CA PHE A 159 -12.24 -4.11 -13.67
C PHE A 159 -12.95 -4.94 -12.61
N ALA A 160 -14.25 -4.70 -12.41
CA ALA A 160 -15.07 -5.46 -11.45
C ALA A 160 -15.16 -6.95 -11.81
N ALA A 161 -15.22 -7.30 -13.10
CA ALA A 161 -15.17 -8.68 -13.56
C ALA A 161 -13.84 -9.36 -13.22
N PHE A 162 -12.71 -8.68 -13.44
CA PHE A 162 -11.39 -9.16 -13.03
C PHE A 162 -11.31 -9.35 -11.50
N ALA A 163 -11.75 -8.38 -10.71
CA ALA A 163 -11.77 -8.47 -9.25
C ALA A 163 -12.64 -9.63 -8.75
N LYS A 164 -13.80 -9.87 -9.41
CA LYS A 164 -14.65 -11.03 -9.13
C LYS A 164 -13.94 -12.36 -9.38
N ASP A 165 -13.21 -12.46 -10.49
CA ASP A 165 -12.49 -13.69 -10.82
C ASP A 165 -11.31 -13.91 -9.85
N ALA A 166 -10.65 -12.84 -9.41
CA ALA A 166 -9.65 -12.90 -8.33
C ALA A 166 -10.28 -13.40 -7.02
N ALA A 167 -11.42 -12.83 -6.61
CA ALA A 167 -12.11 -13.25 -5.39
C ALA A 167 -12.54 -14.74 -5.45
N LYS A 168 -13.11 -15.18 -6.56
CA LYS A 168 -13.45 -16.61 -6.77
C LYS A 168 -12.25 -17.53 -6.65
N ARG A 169 -11.08 -17.06 -7.13
CA ARG A 169 -9.86 -17.85 -7.11
C ARG A 169 -9.25 -17.95 -5.72
N TYR A 170 -9.19 -16.84 -4.99
CA TYR A 170 -8.39 -16.74 -3.77
C TYR A 170 -9.19 -16.79 -2.47
N ALA A 171 -10.50 -16.54 -2.46
CA ALA A 171 -11.32 -16.70 -1.26
C ALA A 171 -11.30 -18.15 -0.73
N PRO A 172 -11.36 -19.21 -1.57
CA PRO A 172 -11.20 -20.58 -1.09
C PRO A 172 -9.83 -20.89 -0.48
N LEU A 173 -8.83 -20.03 -0.73
CA LEU A 173 -7.48 -20.08 -0.14
C LEU A 173 -7.34 -19.17 1.09
N GLY A 174 -8.46 -18.62 1.62
CA GLY A 174 -8.47 -17.80 2.84
C GLY A 174 -8.21 -16.32 2.60
N ILE A 175 -8.18 -15.82 1.37
CA ILE A 175 -8.03 -14.38 1.08
C ILE A 175 -9.42 -13.76 0.98
N HIS A 176 -9.82 -13.04 2.03
CA HIS A 176 -11.11 -12.34 2.11
C HIS A 176 -10.96 -10.81 2.25
N THR A 177 -9.74 -10.30 2.42
CA THR A 177 -9.47 -8.87 2.56
C THR A 177 -8.84 -8.33 1.29
N TRP A 178 -9.40 -7.25 0.74
CA TRP A 178 -9.05 -6.71 -0.58
C TRP A 178 -8.92 -5.21 -0.53
N GLU A 179 -7.83 -4.67 -1.04
CA GLU A 179 -7.66 -3.23 -1.23
C GLU A 179 -7.94 -2.86 -2.69
N ILE A 180 -8.86 -1.90 -2.90
CA ILE A 180 -9.33 -1.54 -4.23
C ILE A 180 -8.59 -0.29 -4.71
N TRP A 181 -7.59 -0.49 -5.59
CA TRP A 181 -6.68 0.52 -6.12
C TRP A 181 -5.60 0.98 -5.13
N ASN A 182 -4.60 1.72 -5.65
CA ASN A 182 -3.52 2.34 -4.90
C ASN A 182 -3.48 3.85 -5.19
N GLU A 183 -3.44 4.67 -4.16
CA GLU A 183 -3.28 6.14 -4.18
C GLU A 183 -4.11 6.86 -5.25
N PRO A 184 -5.46 6.68 -5.28
CA PRO A 184 -6.32 7.26 -6.33
C PRO A 184 -6.41 8.80 -6.27
N ASN A 185 -5.87 9.41 -5.22
CA ASN A 185 -5.84 10.87 -5.03
C ASN A 185 -4.60 11.56 -5.63
N ILE A 186 -3.71 10.80 -6.28
CA ILE A 186 -2.53 11.29 -7.00
C ILE A 186 -2.46 10.64 -8.40
N PRO A 187 -1.46 10.91 -9.26
CA PRO A 187 -1.38 10.34 -10.61
C PRO A 187 -1.23 8.82 -10.73
N PHE A 188 -1.39 8.05 -9.64
CA PHE A 188 -1.70 6.63 -9.72
C PHE A 188 -3.15 6.36 -10.14
N TRP A 189 -3.95 7.40 -10.32
CA TRP A 189 -5.21 7.42 -11.05
C TRP A 189 -5.05 8.38 -12.23
N ALA A 190 -4.41 7.91 -13.29
CA ALA A 190 -4.15 8.73 -14.48
C ALA A 190 -5.40 8.82 -15.39
N PRO A 191 -5.53 9.91 -16.17
CA PRO A 191 -4.60 11.02 -16.31
C PRO A 191 -4.62 12.02 -15.15
N LYS A 192 -5.61 11.97 -14.27
CA LYS A 192 -5.74 12.79 -13.04
C LYS A 192 -6.71 12.16 -12.07
N PRO A 193 -6.55 12.37 -10.76
CA PRO A 193 -7.52 11.96 -9.74
C PRO A 193 -8.94 12.37 -10.09
N ASP A 194 -9.87 11.45 -9.94
CA ASP A 194 -11.28 11.61 -10.25
C ASP A 194 -12.12 10.87 -9.20
N PRO A 195 -12.55 11.54 -8.11
CA PRO A 195 -13.32 10.90 -7.03
C PRO A 195 -14.62 10.27 -7.50
N ALA A 196 -15.27 10.86 -8.52
CA ALA A 196 -16.54 10.35 -9.04
C ALA A 196 -16.32 9.04 -9.82
N ALA A 197 -15.35 9.02 -10.75
CA ALA A 197 -15.02 7.81 -11.49
C ALA A 197 -14.49 6.70 -10.55
N TYR A 198 -13.71 7.07 -9.53
CA TYR A 198 -13.24 6.11 -8.52
C TYR A 198 -14.41 5.56 -7.67
N THR A 199 -15.41 6.37 -7.33
CA THR A 199 -16.61 5.90 -6.60
C THR A 199 -17.41 4.90 -7.44
N GLU A 200 -17.56 5.12 -8.75
CA GLU A 200 -18.20 4.14 -9.63
C GLU A 200 -17.40 2.83 -9.72
N LEU A 201 -16.06 2.92 -9.74
CA LEU A 201 -15.19 1.72 -9.66
C LEU A 201 -15.41 0.97 -8.35
N LEU A 202 -15.42 1.67 -7.20
CA LEU A 202 -15.70 1.06 -5.90
C LEU A 202 -17.06 0.35 -5.89
N LYS A 203 -18.10 0.99 -6.44
CA LYS A 203 -19.47 0.46 -6.48
C LYS A 203 -19.57 -0.82 -7.30
N ALA A 204 -19.02 -0.83 -8.51
CA ALA A 204 -19.00 -2.01 -9.35
C ALA A 204 -18.19 -3.15 -8.72
N THR A 205 -17.00 -2.82 -8.19
CA THR A 205 -16.05 -3.79 -7.64
C THR A 205 -16.54 -4.39 -6.32
N SER A 206 -17.06 -3.58 -5.40
CA SER A 206 -17.59 -4.08 -4.12
C SER A 206 -18.75 -5.05 -4.33
N LYS A 207 -19.66 -4.73 -5.24
CA LYS A 207 -20.76 -5.62 -5.62
C LYS A 207 -20.24 -6.94 -6.22
N ALA A 208 -19.24 -6.86 -7.07
CA ALA A 208 -18.69 -8.02 -7.78
C ALA A 208 -17.93 -8.97 -6.84
N ILE A 209 -17.07 -8.41 -5.96
CA ILE A 209 -16.30 -9.19 -4.99
C ILE A 209 -17.25 -9.83 -3.97
N ARG A 210 -18.15 -9.06 -3.33
CA ARG A 210 -19.11 -9.61 -2.34
C ARG A 210 -20.07 -10.63 -2.93
N GLY A 211 -20.39 -10.52 -4.21
CA GLY A 211 -21.16 -11.54 -4.93
C GLY A 211 -20.40 -12.84 -5.18
N ALA A 212 -19.06 -12.82 -5.14
CA ALA A 212 -18.20 -13.99 -5.30
C ALA A 212 -17.74 -14.54 -3.93
N ASP A 213 -17.56 -13.66 -2.96
CA ASP A 213 -17.11 -13.93 -1.59
C ASP A 213 -17.95 -13.11 -0.59
N PRO A 214 -18.97 -13.72 0.03
CA PRO A 214 -19.79 -13.02 1.04
C PRO A 214 -19.04 -12.62 2.31
N GLN A 215 -17.83 -13.15 2.55
CA GLN A 215 -16.98 -12.80 3.69
C GLN A 215 -16.01 -11.66 3.37
N ALA A 216 -16.08 -11.10 2.15
CA ALA A 216 -15.13 -10.10 1.69
C ALA A 216 -15.13 -8.85 2.58
N TYR A 217 -13.95 -8.47 3.05
CA TYR A 217 -13.63 -7.23 3.74
C TYR A 217 -12.89 -6.31 2.77
N LEU A 218 -13.47 -5.16 2.48
CA LEU A 218 -13.02 -4.29 1.40
C LEU A 218 -12.42 -3.00 1.94
N LEU A 219 -11.22 -2.67 1.47
CA LEU A 219 -10.56 -1.40 1.75
C LEU A 219 -10.71 -0.47 0.54
N MET A 220 -11.07 0.78 0.80
CA MET A 220 -10.83 1.86 -0.14
C MET A 220 -9.31 1.98 -0.34
N GLY A 221 -8.84 2.14 -1.59
CA GLY A 221 -7.40 2.19 -1.92
C GLY A 221 -6.64 3.24 -1.11
N GLY A 222 -5.41 2.90 -0.73
CA GLY A 222 -4.57 3.70 0.16
C GLY A 222 -4.39 5.13 -0.32
N LEU A 223 -4.91 6.09 0.44
CA LEU A 223 -4.79 7.51 0.11
C LEU A 223 -3.39 8.03 0.41
N ALA A 224 -2.74 8.64 -0.55
CA ALA A 224 -1.46 9.32 -0.32
C ALA A 224 -1.66 10.53 0.60
N ALA A 225 -0.81 10.66 1.63
CA ALA A 225 -0.80 11.79 2.56
C ALA A 225 -0.22 13.04 1.90
N VAL A 226 -0.98 13.68 1.03
CA VAL A 226 -0.57 14.88 0.30
C VAL A 226 -1.57 16.03 0.51
N GLY A 227 -1.09 17.25 0.34
CA GLY A 227 -1.96 18.41 0.14
C GLY A 227 -2.39 18.53 -1.33
N THR A 228 -3.47 19.25 -1.59
CA THR A 228 -3.90 19.56 -2.95
C THR A 228 -2.84 20.43 -3.66
N ASP A 229 -2.34 19.94 -4.79
CA ASP A 229 -1.37 20.60 -5.65
C ASP A 229 -1.73 20.33 -7.13
N PRO A 230 -2.48 21.23 -7.77
CA PRO A 230 -2.91 21.04 -9.15
C PRO A 230 -1.76 20.92 -10.16
N ALA A 231 -0.59 21.53 -9.85
CA ALA A 231 0.58 21.44 -10.75
C ALA A 231 1.19 20.04 -10.79
N LYS A 232 1.00 19.27 -9.71
CA LYS A 232 1.41 17.86 -9.62
C LYS A 232 0.26 16.89 -9.89
N GLY A 233 -0.96 17.40 -10.08
CA GLY A 233 -2.14 16.55 -10.21
C GLY A 233 -2.55 15.89 -8.89
N TYR A 234 -2.27 16.52 -7.74
CA TYR A 234 -2.60 15.97 -6.43
C TYR A 234 -3.91 16.55 -5.90
N VAL A 235 -4.73 15.70 -5.32
CA VAL A 235 -5.87 16.05 -4.48
C VAL A 235 -5.57 15.59 -3.06
N SER A 236 -5.81 16.44 -2.06
CA SER A 236 -5.54 16.02 -0.67
C SER A 236 -6.38 14.80 -0.28
N HIS A 237 -5.84 13.98 0.61
CA HIS A 237 -6.51 12.76 1.08
C HIS A 237 -7.89 13.08 1.70
N THR A 238 -8.01 14.18 2.46
CA THR A 238 -9.29 14.58 3.06
C THR A 238 -10.27 15.13 2.04
N GLU A 239 -9.82 15.91 1.04
CA GLU A 239 -10.66 16.40 -0.05
C GLU A 239 -11.15 15.24 -0.93
N PHE A 240 -10.25 14.31 -1.31
CA PHE A 240 -10.61 13.16 -2.11
C PHE A 240 -11.63 12.26 -1.38
N LEU A 241 -11.36 11.93 -0.11
CA LEU A 241 -12.30 11.16 0.71
C LEU A 241 -13.64 11.88 0.87
N THR A 242 -13.63 13.19 1.02
CA THR A 242 -14.86 14.01 1.11
C THR A 242 -15.70 13.86 -0.15
N GLU A 243 -15.11 13.98 -1.33
CA GLU A 243 -15.84 13.86 -2.60
C GLU A 243 -16.35 12.42 -2.82
N VAL A 244 -15.55 11.40 -2.50
CA VAL A 244 -15.98 9.99 -2.53
C VAL A 244 -17.14 9.75 -1.55
N ALA A 245 -17.06 10.29 -0.33
CA ALA A 245 -18.07 10.12 0.70
C ALA A 245 -19.41 10.87 0.39
N LYS A 246 -19.34 12.02 -0.26
CA LYS A 246 -20.53 12.70 -0.80
C LYS A 246 -21.32 11.82 -1.76
N LEU A 247 -20.63 10.99 -2.53
CA LEU A 247 -21.23 10.03 -3.46
C LEU A 247 -21.59 8.69 -2.81
N GLY A 248 -21.37 8.55 -1.50
CA GLY A 248 -21.67 7.34 -0.73
C GLY A 248 -20.62 6.25 -0.84
N GLY A 249 -19.44 6.54 -1.41
CA GLY A 249 -18.36 5.58 -1.62
C GLY A 249 -17.79 4.98 -0.32
N ASN A 250 -17.79 5.76 0.77
CA ASN A 250 -17.42 5.29 2.10
C ASN A 250 -18.30 4.13 2.63
N ARG A 251 -19.55 4.01 2.16
CA ARG A 251 -20.48 2.93 2.55
C ARG A 251 -20.34 1.67 1.71
N LEU A 252 -19.49 1.69 0.69
CA LEU A 252 -19.23 0.55 -0.19
C LEU A 252 -18.08 -0.34 0.31
N VAL A 253 -17.33 0.13 1.30
CA VAL A 253 -16.13 -0.50 1.85
C VAL A 253 -16.24 -0.66 3.37
N ASP A 254 -15.36 -1.46 3.96
CA ASP A 254 -15.34 -1.77 5.39
C ASP A 254 -14.22 -1.01 6.12
N ALA A 255 -13.23 -0.49 5.38
CA ALA A 255 -12.15 0.33 5.91
C ALA A 255 -11.63 1.31 4.85
N VAL A 256 -10.94 2.36 5.30
CA VAL A 256 -10.17 3.27 4.45
C VAL A 256 -8.69 2.97 4.61
N ALA A 257 -8.00 2.70 3.52
CA ALA A 257 -6.55 2.60 3.53
C ALA A 257 -5.90 3.99 3.36
N TYR A 258 -4.76 4.17 4.03
CA TYR A 258 -4.05 5.44 4.08
C TYR A 258 -2.54 5.24 4.18
N HIS A 259 -1.75 6.12 3.54
CA HIS A 259 -0.29 6.05 3.46
C HIS A 259 0.37 7.22 4.19
N PRO A 260 0.48 7.21 5.54
CA PRO A 260 0.98 8.31 6.34
C PRO A 260 2.51 8.33 6.41
N TYR A 261 3.18 8.67 5.33
CA TYR A 261 4.63 8.93 5.37
C TYR A 261 4.91 10.25 6.09
N THR A 262 5.37 10.18 7.36
CA THR A 262 5.59 11.36 8.22
C THR A 262 6.99 11.94 8.15
N TYR A 263 7.98 11.15 7.66
CA TYR A 263 9.36 11.67 7.69
C TYR A 263 9.49 13.01 6.96
N PRO A 264 10.33 13.92 7.44
CA PRO A 264 11.40 13.72 8.41
C PRO A 264 10.99 13.86 9.90
N TYR A 265 9.78 13.47 10.27
CA TYR A 265 9.29 13.42 11.64
C TYR A 265 8.97 11.99 12.06
N LEU A 266 8.94 11.74 13.37
CA LEU A 266 8.44 10.48 13.92
C LEU A 266 6.92 10.34 13.69
N PRO A 267 6.39 9.13 13.55
CA PRO A 267 4.95 8.87 13.52
C PRO A 267 4.18 9.47 14.70
N SER A 268 4.73 9.41 15.91
CA SER A 268 4.11 9.98 17.12
C SER A 268 4.30 11.49 17.28
N ALA A 269 5.10 12.14 16.41
CA ALA A 269 5.37 13.56 16.53
C ALA A 269 4.11 14.41 16.42
N LYS A 270 4.06 15.48 17.22
CA LYS A 270 3.03 16.52 17.17
C LYS A 270 3.65 17.79 16.62
N THR A 271 2.95 18.41 15.67
CA THR A 271 3.45 19.63 15.01
C THR A 271 2.33 20.66 14.88
N ASP A 272 2.70 21.94 14.77
CA ASP A 272 1.73 23.03 14.60
C ASP A 272 1.02 22.98 13.23
N PHE A 273 1.53 22.21 12.27
CA PHE A 273 0.98 22.09 10.92
C PHE A 273 0.26 20.76 10.66
N GLY A 274 0.30 19.83 11.60
CA GLY A 274 -0.21 18.47 11.44
C GLY A 274 0.77 17.56 10.68
N THR A 275 1.01 16.35 11.20
CA THR A 275 1.72 15.29 10.49
C THR A 275 0.72 14.38 9.78
N ALA A 276 1.19 13.52 8.87
CA ALA A 276 0.33 12.53 8.22
C ALA A 276 -0.35 11.57 9.23
N PHE A 277 0.29 11.27 10.37
CA PHE A 277 -0.36 10.50 11.45
C PHE A 277 -1.40 11.33 12.21
N GLU A 278 -1.21 12.64 12.36
CA GLU A 278 -2.21 13.53 12.95
C GLU A 278 -3.43 13.69 12.03
N ASP A 279 -3.25 13.62 10.71
CA ASP A 279 -4.32 13.70 9.71
C ASP A 279 -5.29 12.50 9.78
N ILE A 280 -4.97 11.44 10.52
CA ILE A 280 -5.92 10.34 10.77
C ILE A 280 -7.10 10.85 11.60
N SER A 281 -6.85 11.49 12.75
CA SER A 281 -7.93 11.85 13.71
C SER A 281 -7.70 13.09 14.56
N SER A 282 -6.49 13.66 14.61
CA SER A 282 -6.17 14.75 15.55
C SER A 282 -5.86 16.08 14.89
N ALA A 283 -5.53 16.13 13.61
CA ALA A 283 -5.41 17.38 12.86
C ALA A 283 -6.79 18.05 12.67
N LYS A 284 -6.79 19.34 12.37
CA LYS A 284 -8.02 20.10 12.16
C LYS A 284 -8.89 19.52 11.03
N ASP A 285 -8.26 19.16 9.91
CA ASP A 285 -8.88 18.52 8.77
C ASP A 285 -8.32 17.08 8.72
N ASN A 286 -9.10 16.10 9.17
CA ASN A 286 -8.66 14.72 9.32
C ASN A 286 -9.65 13.72 8.72
N LEU A 287 -9.20 12.49 8.50
CA LEU A 287 -9.99 11.43 7.88
C LEU A 287 -11.22 11.07 8.72
N MET A 288 -11.07 10.96 10.04
CA MET A 288 -12.19 10.57 10.91
C MET A 288 -13.29 11.62 10.94
N ALA A 289 -12.95 12.91 10.90
CA ALA A 289 -13.94 13.99 10.80
C ALA A 289 -14.76 13.91 9.50
N VAL A 290 -14.13 13.52 8.38
CA VAL A 290 -14.84 13.27 7.12
C VAL A 290 -15.78 12.07 7.27
N LEU A 291 -15.29 10.95 7.80
CA LEU A 291 -16.08 9.73 7.98
C LEU A 291 -17.27 9.94 8.92
N GLU A 292 -17.09 10.67 10.01
CA GLU A 292 -18.16 11.05 10.94
C GLU A 292 -19.23 11.89 10.22
N LYS A 293 -18.80 12.94 9.51
CA LYS A 293 -19.70 13.82 8.76
C LYS A 293 -20.57 13.08 7.75
N TYR A 294 -20.03 12.02 7.13
CA TYR A 294 -20.74 11.26 6.10
C TYR A 294 -21.30 9.92 6.60
N GLY A 295 -21.42 9.75 7.93
CA GLY A 295 -22.21 8.70 8.57
C GLY A 295 -21.53 7.34 8.69
N THR A 296 -20.18 7.33 8.77
CA THR A 296 -19.37 6.14 9.06
C THR A 296 -18.30 6.42 10.13
N PRO A 297 -18.69 6.91 11.35
CA PRO A 297 -17.75 7.38 12.37
C PRO A 297 -16.88 6.27 12.97
N GLY A 298 -17.31 5.01 12.87
CA GLY A 298 -16.57 3.85 13.39
C GLY A 298 -15.74 3.12 12.34
N MET A 299 -15.62 3.67 11.11
CA MET A 299 -14.87 3.01 10.06
C MET A 299 -13.37 3.01 10.38
N PRO A 300 -12.71 1.83 10.40
CA PRO A 300 -11.29 1.74 10.72
C PRO A 300 -10.41 2.27 9.59
N ILE A 301 -9.23 2.75 9.96
CA ILE A 301 -8.17 3.17 9.06
C ILE A 301 -7.08 2.09 9.03
N TRP A 302 -6.72 1.64 7.85
CA TRP A 302 -5.59 0.73 7.62
C TRP A 302 -4.42 1.52 7.05
N LEU A 303 -3.30 1.55 7.77
CA LEU A 303 -2.08 2.17 7.28
C LEU A 303 -1.36 1.16 6.38
N THR A 304 -1.80 1.04 5.13
CA THR A 304 -1.35 0.00 4.21
C THR A 304 0.04 0.26 3.62
N GLU A 305 0.57 1.48 3.81
CA GLU A 305 1.98 1.81 3.66
C GLU A 305 2.39 2.88 4.67
N THR A 306 3.56 2.69 5.27
CA THR A 306 4.32 3.74 5.99
C THR A 306 5.80 3.36 6.02
N GLY A 307 6.67 4.30 6.24
CA GLY A 307 8.11 4.06 6.25
C GLY A 307 8.91 5.32 6.02
N ALA A 308 10.20 5.18 5.71
CA ALA A 308 11.07 6.31 5.40
C ALA A 308 12.16 5.90 4.41
N ALA A 309 12.37 6.71 3.37
CA ALA A 309 13.47 6.52 2.43
C ALA A 309 14.81 6.93 3.05
N THR A 310 15.86 6.15 2.77
CA THR A 310 17.22 6.43 3.25
C THR A 310 18.12 7.05 2.20
N ASN A 311 17.62 7.28 1.00
CA ASN A 311 18.31 7.99 -0.06
C ASN A 311 17.31 8.79 -0.91
N GLY A 312 17.77 9.85 -1.55
CA GLY A 312 16.94 10.74 -2.35
C GLY A 312 17.66 12.03 -2.69
N PRO A 313 16.99 12.98 -3.39
CA PRO A 313 17.55 14.29 -3.65
C PRO A 313 17.78 15.09 -2.35
N GLY A 314 18.85 15.89 -2.34
CA GLY A 314 19.18 16.75 -1.20
C GLY A 314 19.95 16.05 -0.08
N GLN A 315 19.86 16.61 1.13
CA GLN A 315 20.51 16.07 2.32
C GLN A 315 19.52 15.27 3.17
N ALA A 316 19.99 14.17 3.77
CA ALA A 316 19.22 13.37 4.71
C ALA A 316 18.96 14.12 6.02
N SER A 317 17.77 13.98 6.58
CA SER A 317 17.52 14.35 7.98
C SER A 317 18.00 13.24 8.92
N ASP A 318 18.59 13.64 10.04
CA ASP A 318 18.94 12.76 11.16
C ASP A 318 17.89 12.80 12.30
N GLY A 319 16.74 13.44 12.06
CA GLY A 319 15.67 13.65 13.04
C GLY A 319 15.90 14.85 13.97
N LYS A 320 17.12 15.30 14.12
CA LYS A 320 17.47 16.50 14.92
C LYS A 320 17.63 17.72 14.03
N THR A 321 18.22 17.52 12.85
CA THR A 321 18.39 18.53 11.82
C THR A 321 17.55 18.15 10.62
N ILE A 322 16.68 19.08 10.19
CA ILE A 322 15.87 18.92 8.99
C ILE A 322 16.42 19.90 7.93
N PRO A 323 17.26 19.41 7.01
CA PRO A 323 17.77 20.27 5.94
C PRO A 323 16.64 20.81 5.04
N PRO A 324 16.81 21.97 4.43
CA PRO A 324 15.84 22.47 3.45
C PRO A 324 15.65 21.46 2.30
N ASN A 325 14.40 21.24 1.91
CA ASN A 325 14.02 20.30 0.85
C ASN A 325 14.46 18.84 1.10
N THR A 326 14.58 18.43 2.37
CA THR A 326 14.80 17.03 2.75
C THR A 326 13.75 16.13 2.14
N THR A 327 14.19 15.05 1.48
CA THR A 327 13.33 14.04 0.86
C THR A 327 13.56 12.65 1.42
N HIS A 328 14.55 12.49 2.32
CA HIS A 328 14.95 11.21 2.90
C HIS A 328 15.63 11.43 4.26
N VAL A 329 15.89 10.34 4.94
CA VAL A 329 16.48 10.33 6.28
C VAL A 329 17.76 9.49 6.33
N THR A 330 18.54 9.62 7.39
CA THR A 330 19.65 8.68 7.65
C THR A 330 19.10 7.30 8.02
N GLU A 331 19.87 6.22 7.82
CA GLU A 331 19.45 4.88 8.26
C GLU A 331 19.25 4.81 9.79
N GLY A 332 20.00 5.61 10.56
CA GLY A 332 19.80 5.73 12.01
C GLY A 332 18.41 6.29 12.34
N PHE A 333 18.01 7.35 11.65
CA PHE A 333 16.69 7.94 11.89
C PHE A 333 15.56 7.09 11.29
N GLN A 334 15.79 6.35 10.19
CA GLN A 334 14.85 5.32 9.72
C GLN A 334 14.58 4.27 10.81
N ALA A 335 15.60 3.90 11.58
CA ALA A 335 15.45 2.96 12.70
C ALA A 335 14.63 3.55 13.86
N GLU A 336 14.77 4.84 14.16
CA GLU A 336 13.94 5.53 15.15
C GLU A 336 12.47 5.58 14.68
N ILE A 337 12.21 5.90 13.40
CA ILE A 337 10.88 5.87 12.81
C ILE A 337 10.30 4.45 12.88
N ALA A 338 11.08 3.41 12.57
CA ALA A 338 10.64 2.02 12.64
C ALA A 338 10.29 1.59 14.08
N THR A 339 11.03 2.09 15.07
CA THR A 339 10.73 1.86 16.49
C THR A 339 9.39 2.50 16.89
N ASP A 340 9.12 3.70 16.40
CA ASP A 340 7.96 4.51 16.79
C ASP A 340 6.68 4.15 16.02
N THR A 341 6.79 3.50 14.87
CA THR A 341 5.65 3.23 13.96
C THR A 341 4.56 2.39 14.62
N VAL A 342 4.91 1.25 15.23
CA VAL A 342 3.93 0.34 15.82
C VAL A 342 3.26 0.94 17.05
N PRO A 343 3.99 1.53 18.02
CA PRO A 343 3.37 2.21 19.15
C PRO A 343 2.46 3.37 18.75
N ALA A 344 2.87 4.19 17.77
CA ALA A 344 2.07 5.31 17.29
C ALA A 344 0.76 4.84 16.63
N ALA A 345 0.82 3.77 15.82
CA ALA A 345 -0.36 3.16 15.23
C ALA A 345 -1.28 2.57 16.31
N ALA A 346 -0.73 1.82 17.27
CA ALA A 346 -1.49 1.19 18.35
C ALA A 346 -2.12 2.20 19.32
N ALA A 347 -1.54 3.38 19.47
CA ALA A 347 -2.07 4.46 20.32
C ALA A 347 -3.31 5.15 19.71
N ASN A 348 -3.55 5.00 18.41
CA ASN A 348 -4.70 5.59 17.74
C ASN A 348 -5.84 4.55 17.63
N PRO A 349 -6.98 4.74 18.34
CA PRO A 349 -8.07 3.76 18.40
C PRO A 349 -8.79 3.54 17.05
N HIS A 350 -8.55 4.40 16.07
CA HIS A 350 -9.12 4.29 14.72
C HIS A 350 -8.23 3.48 13.77
N VAL A 351 -7.00 3.15 14.19
CA VAL A 351 -6.05 2.40 13.35
C VAL A 351 -6.17 0.91 13.63
N ALA A 352 -6.54 0.13 12.60
CA ALA A 352 -6.68 -1.32 12.70
C ALA A 352 -5.49 -2.09 12.11
N ALA A 353 -4.68 -1.47 11.26
CA ALA A 353 -3.53 -2.13 10.66
C ALA A 353 -2.39 -1.15 10.36
N VAL A 354 -1.15 -1.66 10.35
CA VAL A 354 0.03 -0.91 9.90
C VAL A 354 0.98 -1.81 9.13
N PHE A 355 1.39 -1.34 7.94
CA PHE A 355 2.32 -2.03 7.04
C PHE A 355 3.54 -1.15 6.79
N TRP A 356 4.73 -1.72 7.01
CA TRP A 356 5.97 -1.05 6.63
C TRP A 356 6.22 -1.23 5.12
N PHE A 357 6.50 -0.16 4.42
CA PHE A 357 6.97 -0.15 3.04
C PHE A 357 8.46 0.24 3.03
N GLU A 358 9.35 -0.60 2.57
CA GLU A 358 9.25 -1.92 2.01
C GLU A 358 10.31 -2.87 2.63
N ASP A 359 10.39 -4.13 2.17
CA ASP A 359 11.35 -5.13 2.65
C ASP A 359 12.80 -4.77 2.29
N GLN A 360 13.07 -4.52 1.00
CA GLN A 360 14.43 -4.38 0.48
C GLN A 360 14.51 -3.24 -0.54
N ASP A 361 15.58 -2.43 -0.44
CA ASP A 361 15.87 -1.41 -1.45
C ASP A 361 15.97 -2.03 -2.84
N SER A 362 15.33 -1.42 -3.82
CA SER A 362 15.46 -1.77 -5.24
C SER A 362 16.55 -0.95 -5.95
N GLY A 363 17.07 0.08 -5.30
CA GLY A 363 18.11 0.98 -5.81
C GLY A 363 19.52 0.61 -5.40
N THR A 364 20.45 0.88 -6.31
CA THR A 364 21.90 0.80 -6.13
C THR A 364 22.52 2.18 -5.97
N ASP A 365 23.83 2.28 -5.79
CA ASP A 365 24.57 3.57 -5.79
C ASP A 365 24.33 4.41 -7.04
N LYS A 366 23.97 3.80 -8.16
CA LYS A 366 23.63 4.50 -9.43
C LYS A 366 22.26 5.16 -9.39
N ASP A 367 21.41 4.73 -8.46
CA ASP A 367 20.04 5.20 -8.31
C ASP A 367 19.89 6.26 -7.22
N LYS A 368 21.00 6.70 -6.61
CA LYS A 368 21.01 7.79 -5.61
C LYS A 368 20.28 9.00 -6.18
N GLY A 369 19.31 9.53 -5.46
CA GLY A 369 18.39 10.56 -5.95
C GLY A 369 17.03 10.03 -6.41
N GLN A 370 16.83 8.72 -6.57
CA GLN A 370 15.53 8.11 -6.82
C GLN A 370 14.95 7.57 -5.51
N ARG A 371 14.37 8.45 -4.72
CA ARG A 371 13.86 8.15 -3.36
C ARG A 371 13.02 6.88 -3.29
N SER A 372 12.15 6.63 -4.27
CA SER A 372 11.26 5.47 -4.33
C SER A 372 11.95 4.12 -4.25
N LYS A 373 13.27 4.07 -4.47
CA LYS A 373 14.05 2.83 -4.46
C LYS A 373 14.75 2.53 -3.13
N PHE A 374 14.53 3.33 -2.07
CA PHE A 374 15.34 3.26 -0.84
C PHE A 374 14.52 3.22 0.45
N TYR A 375 13.33 2.66 0.42
CA TYR A 375 12.48 2.48 1.60
C TYR A 375 12.75 1.18 2.36
N GLY A 376 13.56 0.30 1.80
CA GLY A 376 13.80 -1.05 2.32
C GLY A 376 14.32 -1.07 3.75
N LEU A 377 13.93 -2.12 4.47
CA LEU A 377 14.56 -2.54 5.73
C LEU A 377 15.91 -3.21 5.49
N ARG A 378 16.12 -3.71 4.28
CA ARG A 378 17.40 -4.19 3.76
C ARG A 378 17.91 -3.30 2.65
N ARG A 379 19.24 -3.23 2.50
CA ARG A 379 19.87 -2.63 1.34
C ARG A 379 19.71 -3.52 0.12
N TYR A 380 20.03 -3.01 -1.05
CA TYR A 380 19.95 -3.74 -2.33
C TYR A 380 20.73 -5.07 -2.30
N ASP A 381 21.85 -5.14 -1.61
CA ASP A 381 22.68 -6.34 -1.48
C ASP A 381 22.13 -7.36 -0.46
N GLY A 382 20.97 -7.10 0.12
CA GLY A 382 20.31 -7.94 1.13
C GLY A 382 20.81 -7.74 2.55
N THR A 383 21.83 -6.90 2.80
CA THR A 383 22.30 -6.61 4.16
C THR A 383 21.23 -5.80 4.93
N PRO A 384 20.93 -6.16 6.21
CA PRO A 384 19.92 -5.44 6.96
C PRO A 384 20.38 -4.02 7.32
N LYS A 385 19.45 -3.06 7.23
CA LYS A 385 19.60 -1.75 7.84
C LYS A 385 19.25 -1.82 9.32
N PRO A 386 19.68 -0.85 10.16
CA PRO A 386 19.30 -0.81 11.57
C PRO A 386 17.78 -0.86 11.82
N ALA A 387 16.99 -0.33 10.89
CA ALA A 387 15.53 -0.32 10.93
C ALA A 387 14.90 -1.74 10.96
N PHE A 388 15.56 -2.75 10.37
CA PHE A 388 15.06 -4.14 10.44
C PHE A 388 15.00 -4.65 11.89
N ALA A 389 16.07 -4.48 12.65
CA ALA A 389 16.13 -4.89 14.05
C ALA A 389 15.22 -4.03 14.94
N ALA A 390 15.12 -2.73 14.63
CA ALA A 390 14.27 -1.78 15.34
C ALA A 390 12.78 -2.15 15.19
N LEU A 391 12.30 -2.37 13.97
CA LEU A 391 10.92 -2.76 13.70
C LEU A 391 10.58 -4.12 14.35
N ARG A 392 11.47 -5.11 14.21
CA ARG A 392 11.29 -6.42 14.88
C ARG A 392 11.12 -6.27 16.39
N THR A 393 11.95 -5.45 17.03
CA THR A 393 11.86 -5.22 18.47
C THR A 393 10.56 -4.53 18.85
N SER A 394 10.13 -3.54 18.06
CA SER A 394 8.86 -2.82 18.25
C SER A 394 7.65 -3.75 18.15
N ILE A 395 7.60 -4.59 17.11
CA ILE A 395 6.53 -5.60 16.94
C ILE A 395 6.51 -6.58 18.12
N ALA A 396 7.68 -7.09 18.53
CA ALA A 396 7.76 -8.01 19.66
C ALA A 396 7.33 -7.36 21.00
N ALA A 397 7.63 -6.07 21.19
CA ALA A 397 7.19 -5.32 22.37
C ALA A 397 5.66 -5.18 22.39
N TYR A 398 5.06 -4.81 21.25
CA TYR A 398 3.60 -4.74 21.11
C TYR A 398 2.94 -6.10 21.37
N ALA A 399 3.45 -7.18 20.79
CA ALA A 399 2.89 -8.52 20.99
C ALA A 399 2.88 -8.96 22.47
N ARG A 400 3.93 -8.62 23.23
CA ARG A 400 3.97 -8.89 24.69
C ARG A 400 2.91 -8.11 25.46
N GLN A 401 2.65 -6.85 25.11
CA GLN A 401 1.62 -6.02 25.77
C GLN A 401 0.20 -6.57 25.55
N GLN A 402 -0.02 -7.32 24.48
CA GLN A 402 -1.33 -7.91 24.17
C GLN A 402 -1.58 -9.26 24.88
N GLN A 403 -0.61 -9.78 25.64
CA GLN A 403 -0.73 -11.04 26.38
C GLN A 403 -1.12 -10.82 27.86
N HIS A 404 -1.14 -9.57 28.30
CA HIS A 404 -1.51 -9.14 29.64
C HIS A 404 -2.80 -8.31 29.61
#